data_c47ebb6e702140f525ff4600606eccbb
#
_entry.id   c47ebb6e702140f525ff4600606eccbb
#
_cell.length_a   1.000
_cell.length_b   1.000
_cell.length_c   1.000
_cell.angle_alpha   90.00
_cell.angle_beta   90.00
_cell.angle_gamma   90.00
#
_symmetry.space_group_name_H-M   'P 1'
#
loop_
_entity.id
_entity.type
_entity.pdbx_description
1 polymer ?
#
loop_
_entity_poly.entity_id
_entity_poly.type
_entity_poly.pdbx_seq_one_letter_code
_entity_poly.pdbx_strand_id
1 'polypeptide(L)'
;MADILVLHGPNLNLLGTREPDVYGTEDLASINARLADAAAASGRSLDSFQSNSEAELIEKVHAAKTEQTQAIIINPAGLTHTSVSLRDAIAGVSIPFVEVHLSNVYALSLIHI
;
A
#
# COMPACT_ATOMS: atom_id res chain seq x y z
N MET A 1 -8.94 -4.72 -14.95
CA MET A 1 -7.62 -5.22 -14.53
C MET A 1 -6.58 -4.13 -14.70
N ALA A 2 -5.84 -3.82 -13.66
CA ALA A 2 -4.81 -2.81 -13.72
C ALA A 2 -3.43 -3.44 -13.85
N ASP A 3 -2.53 -2.71 -14.51
CA ASP A 3 -1.13 -3.13 -14.63
C ASP A 3 -0.42 -3.06 -13.28
N ILE A 4 -0.78 -2.06 -12.47
CA ILE A 4 -0.17 -1.82 -11.17
C ILE A 4 -1.26 -1.82 -10.10
N LEU A 5 -1.03 -2.55 -9.02
CA LEU A 5 -1.91 -2.55 -7.86
C LEU A 5 -1.22 -1.83 -6.71
N VAL A 6 -1.88 -0.83 -6.15
CA VAL A 6 -1.39 -0.12 -4.97
C VAL A 6 -2.24 -0.54 -3.77
N LEU A 7 -1.58 -1.03 -2.74
CA LEU A 7 -2.22 -1.47 -1.50
C LEU A 7 -1.83 -0.55 -0.35
N HIS A 8 -2.83 -0.03 0.33
CA HIS A 8 -2.65 0.82 1.51
C HIS A 8 -3.19 0.10 2.74
N GLY A 9 -2.35 -0.05 3.74
CA GLY A 9 -2.67 -0.76 4.97
C GLY A 9 -3.52 0.01 5.96
N PRO A 10 -3.64 -0.52 7.19
CA PRO A 10 -4.53 0.03 8.21
C PRO A 10 -4.25 1.50 8.54
N ASN A 11 -5.32 2.23 8.77
CA ASN A 11 -5.33 3.62 9.21
C ASN A 11 -4.87 4.64 8.15
N LEU A 12 -4.45 4.21 6.96
CA LEU A 12 -4.04 5.15 5.92
C LEU A 12 -5.23 5.92 5.35
N ASN A 13 -6.45 5.46 5.60
CA ASN A 13 -7.66 6.22 5.30
C ASN A 13 -7.78 7.49 6.13
N LEU A 14 -6.98 7.63 7.21
CA LEU A 14 -6.99 8.80 8.07
C LEU A 14 -5.94 9.86 7.67
N LEU A 15 -5.20 9.62 6.59
CA LEU A 15 -4.21 10.59 6.12
C LEU A 15 -4.85 11.95 5.86
N GLY A 16 -4.13 13.00 6.24
CA GLY A 16 -4.60 14.38 6.11
C GLY A 16 -5.43 14.87 7.29
N THR A 17 -5.91 13.96 8.13
CA THR A 17 -6.75 14.30 9.29
C THR A 17 -6.12 13.94 10.62
N ARG A 18 -5.03 13.14 10.61
CA ARG A 18 -4.39 12.62 11.79
C ARG A 18 -2.95 13.11 11.87
N GLU A 19 -2.60 13.75 13.00
CA GLU A 19 -1.23 14.19 13.31
C GLU A 19 -0.53 14.83 12.09
N PRO A 20 -1.06 15.94 11.56
CA PRO A 20 -0.52 16.53 10.33
C PRO A 20 0.93 16.96 10.45
N ASP A 21 1.41 17.27 11.66
CA ASP A 21 2.81 17.63 11.88
C ASP A 21 3.76 16.45 11.63
N VAL A 22 3.26 15.22 11.74
CA VAL A 22 4.05 14.00 11.56
C VAL A 22 3.85 13.41 10.17
N TYR A 23 2.59 13.33 9.72
CA TYR A 23 2.22 12.62 8.50
C TYR A 23 1.90 13.55 7.32
N GLY A 24 1.83 14.87 7.56
CA GLY A 24 1.44 15.84 6.55
C GLY A 24 -0.07 15.98 6.44
N THR A 25 -0.50 16.86 5.53
CA THR A 25 -1.92 17.20 5.34
C THR A 25 -2.54 16.56 4.11
N GLU A 26 -1.74 15.91 3.27
CA GLU A 26 -2.24 15.28 2.04
C GLU A 26 -3.06 14.05 2.39
N ASP A 27 -4.26 13.93 1.83
CA ASP A 27 -5.12 12.78 2.07
C ASP A 27 -4.83 11.64 1.10
N LEU A 28 -5.43 10.48 1.37
CA LEU A 28 -5.20 9.29 0.56
C LEU A 28 -5.72 9.46 -0.88
N ALA A 29 -6.83 10.16 -1.05
CA ALA A 29 -7.40 10.39 -2.37
C ALA A 29 -6.43 11.18 -3.26
N SER A 30 -5.77 12.20 -2.70
CA SER A 30 -4.76 12.98 -3.43
C SER A 30 -3.56 12.14 -3.81
N ILE A 31 -3.11 11.28 -2.90
CA ILE A 31 -1.99 10.37 -3.15
C ILE A 31 -2.35 9.40 -4.28
N ASN A 32 -3.54 8.80 -4.22
CA ASN A 32 -3.99 7.87 -5.25
C ASN A 32 -4.10 8.54 -6.61
N ALA A 33 -4.58 9.78 -6.66
CA ALA A 33 -4.68 10.53 -7.90
C ALA A 33 -3.30 10.78 -8.52
N ARG A 34 -2.32 11.17 -7.71
CA ARG A 34 -0.95 11.39 -8.19
C ARG A 34 -0.30 10.11 -8.69
N LEU A 35 -0.56 8.99 -8.00
CA LEU A 35 -0.03 7.70 -8.44
C LEU A 35 -0.66 7.27 -9.77
N ALA A 36 -1.97 7.45 -9.91
CA ALA A 36 -2.66 7.12 -11.16
C ALA A 36 -2.16 7.96 -12.32
N ASP A 37 -1.94 9.26 -12.08
CA ASP A 37 -1.41 10.17 -13.11
C ASP A 37 0.00 9.76 -13.53
N ALA A 38 0.85 9.40 -12.58
CA ALA A 38 2.21 8.95 -12.87
C ALA A 38 2.21 7.65 -13.69
N ALA A 39 1.34 6.72 -13.35
CA ALA A 39 1.20 5.47 -14.10
C ALA A 39 0.72 5.75 -15.53
N ALA A 40 -0.29 6.59 -15.68
CA ALA A 40 -0.82 6.97 -16.99
C ALA A 40 0.24 7.63 -17.87
N ALA A 41 1.10 8.46 -17.30
CA ALA A 41 2.21 9.09 -18.01
C ALA A 41 3.18 8.05 -18.58
N SER A 42 3.26 6.87 -17.97
CA SER A 42 4.07 5.76 -18.45
C SER A 42 3.28 4.76 -19.29
N GLY A 43 2.03 5.08 -19.63
CA GLY A 43 1.17 4.20 -20.42
C GLY A 43 0.63 3.00 -19.65
N ARG A 44 0.56 3.08 -18.32
CA ARG A 44 0.10 1.98 -17.47
C ARG A 44 -1.14 2.38 -16.69
N SER A 45 -1.96 1.39 -16.38
CA SER A 45 -3.13 1.57 -15.52
C SER A 45 -2.77 1.23 -14.09
N LEU A 46 -3.46 1.85 -13.14
CA LEU A 46 -3.20 1.67 -11.72
C LEU A 46 -4.51 1.66 -10.94
N ASP A 47 -4.69 0.65 -10.10
CA ASP A 47 -5.78 0.57 -9.14
C ASP A 47 -5.22 0.70 -7.73
N SER A 48 -5.97 1.38 -6.88
CA SER A 48 -5.62 1.55 -5.46
C SER A 48 -6.67 0.90 -4.59
N PHE A 49 -6.23 0.27 -3.51
CA PHE A 49 -7.11 -0.36 -2.53
C PHE A 49 -6.56 -0.09 -1.13
N GLN A 50 -7.42 0.36 -0.24
CA GLN A 50 -7.07 0.58 1.16
C GLN A 50 -7.95 -0.29 2.04
N SER A 51 -7.37 -0.92 3.04
CA SER A 51 -8.15 -1.68 4.01
C SER A 51 -7.45 -1.69 5.36
N ASN A 52 -8.27 -1.77 6.40
CA ASN A 52 -7.80 -2.03 7.77
C ASN A 52 -7.73 -3.53 8.06
N SER A 53 -8.15 -4.36 7.12
CA SER A 53 -8.20 -5.81 7.27
C SER A 53 -7.01 -6.47 6.59
N GLU A 54 -6.20 -7.18 7.37
CA GLU A 54 -5.09 -7.97 6.83
C GLU A 54 -5.61 -9.01 5.82
N ALA A 55 -6.73 -9.66 6.13
CA ALA A 55 -7.31 -10.66 5.26
C ALA A 55 -7.70 -10.08 3.90
N GLU A 56 -8.31 -8.90 3.87
CA GLU A 56 -8.68 -8.25 2.62
C GLU A 56 -7.46 -7.90 1.77
N LEU A 57 -6.39 -7.44 2.41
CA LEU A 57 -5.16 -7.12 1.70
C LEU A 57 -4.53 -8.37 1.08
N ILE A 58 -4.53 -9.48 1.83
CA ILE A 58 -4.02 -10.76 1.35
C ILE A 58 -4.84 -11.24 0.15
N GLU A 59 -6.17 -11.14 0.22
CA GLU A 59 -7.04 -11.52 -0.89
C GLU A 59 -6.77 -10.70 -2.15
N LYS A 60 -6.49 -9.41 -1.99
CA LYS A 60 -6.12 -8.56 -3.12
C LYS A 60 -4.80 -8.98 -3.75
N VAL A 61 -3.84 -9.40 -2.93
CA VAL A 61 -2.56 -9.93 -3.43
C VAL A 61 -2.80 -11.20 -4.24
N HIS A 62 -3.62 -12.11 -3.74
CA HIS A 62 -3.95 -13.34 -4.47
C HIS A 62 -4.65 -13.03 -5.80
N ALA A 63 -5.61 -12.11 -5.78
CA ALA A 63 -6.33 -11.70 -7.00
C ALA A 63 -5.38 -11.11 -8.05
N ALA A 64 -4.35 -10.39 -7.61
CA ALA A 64 -3.37 -9.80 -8.52
C ALA A 64 -2.69 -10.86 -9.40
N LYS A 65 -2.43 -12.04 -8.85
CA LYS A 65 -1.84 -13.14 -9.62
C LYS A 65 -2.79 -13.60 -10.74
N THR A 66 -4.07 -13.80 -10.40
CA THR A 66 -5.09 -14.21 -11.35
C THR A 66 -5.33 -13.15 -12.43
N GLU A 67 -5.30 -11.89 -12.05
CA GLU A 67 -5.53 -10.75 -12.93
C GLU A 67 -4.29 -10.38 -13.74
N GLN A 68 -3.18 -11.06 -13.53
CA GLN A 68 -1.92 -10.81 -14.25
C GLN A 68 -1.37 -9.40 -14.02
N THR A 69 -1.54 -8.89 -12.82
CA THR A 69 -0.95 -7.62 -12.40
C THR A 69 0.56 -7.67 -12.56
N GLN A 70 1.16 -6.61 -13.10
CA GLN A 70 2.58 -6.58 -13.43
C GLN A 70 3.45 -6.16 -12.25
N ALA A 71 2.91 -5.34 -11.35
CA ALA A 71 3.65 -4.85 -10.19
C ALA A 71 2.72 -4.48 -9.05
N ILE A 72 3.22 -4.62 -7.82
CA ILE A 72 2.49 -4.25 -6.62
C ILE A 72 3.31 -3.19 -5.88
N ILE A 73 2.65 -2.11 -5.50
CA ILE A 73 3.21 -1.11 -4.59
C ILE A 73 2.42 -1.23 -3.30
N ILE A 74 3.10 -1.44 -2.18
CA ILE A 74 2.41 -1.65 -0.92
C ILE A 74 2.98 -0.78 0.19
N ASN A 75 2.08 -0.08 0.89
CA ASN A 75 2.38 0.53 2.17
C ASN A 75 1.61 -0.25 3.24
N PRO A 76 2.26 -1.18 3.93
CA PRO A 76 1.57 -2.03 4.91
C PRO A 76 1.23 -1.31 6.21
N ALA A 77 1.75 -0.10 6.41
CA ALA A 77 1.52 0.69 7.63
C ALA A 77 1.86 -0.12 8.88
N GLY A 78 0.95 -0.23 9.84
CA GLY A 78 1.19 -0.98 11.07
C GLY A 78 1.46 -2.46 10.87
N LEU A 79 1.01 -3.05 9.77
CA LEU A 79 1.27 -4.46 9.48
C LEU A 79 2.72 -4.74 9.11
N THR A 80 3.52 -3.73 8.86
CA THR A 80 4.96 -3.88 8.61
C THR A 80 5.64 -4.68 9.71
N HIS A 81 5.23 -4.45 10.95
CA HIS A 81 5.87 -5.05 12.12
C HIS A 81 5.21 -6.33 12.60
N THR A 82 4.03 -6.66 12.11
CA THR A 82 3.22 -7.74 12.66
C THR A 82 2.78 -8.80 11.66
N SER A 83 2.67 -8.47 10.38
CA SER A 83 2.08 -9.39 9.42
C SER A 83 3.12 -10.19 8.65
N VAL A 84 3.37 -11.40 9.13
CA VAL A 84 4.14 -12.40 8.37
C VAL A 84 3.30 -12.92 7.21
N SER A 85 1.99 -13.09 7.43
CA SER A 85 1.08 -13.64 6.41
C SER A 85 0.98 -12.76 5.17
N LEU A 86 0.96 -11.44 5.34
CA LEU A 86 0.91 -10.52 4.20
C LEU A 86 2.21 -10.59 3.40
N ARG A 87 3.35 -10.64 4.06
CA ARG A 87 4.65 -10.78 3.39
C ARG A 87 4.75 -12.09 2.63
N ASP A 88 4.25 -13.16 3.25
CA ASP A 88 4.25 -14.47 2.62
C ASP A 88 3.37 -14.48 1.37
N ALA A 89 2.23 -13.83 1.42
CA ALA A 89 1.33 -13.71 0.26
C ALA A 89 2.02 -12.99 -0.90
N ILE A 90 2.69 -11.88 -0.61
CA ILE A 90 3.39 -11.10 -1.63
C ILE A 90 4.52 -11.93 -2.26
N ALA A 91 5.28 -12.63 -1.44
CA ALA A 91 6.33 -13.52 -1.96
C ALA A 91 5.73 -14.67 -2.77
N GLY A 92 4.59 -15.19 -2.36
CA GLY A 92 3.96 -16.36 -2.98
C GLY A 92 3.41 -16.11 -4.38
N VAL A 93 3.02 -14.88 -4.70
CA VAL A 93 2.46 -14.57 -6.02
C VAL A 93 3.54 -14.30 -7.08
N SER A 94 4.78 -14.12 -6.68
CA SER A 94 5.92 -13.89 -7.59
C SER A 94 5.74 -12.70 -8.52
N ILE A 95 5.07 -11.66 -8.05
CA ILE A 95 4.91 -10.39 -8.76
C ILE A 95 5.94 -9.41 -8.20
N PRO A 96 6.66 -8.65 -9.05
CA PRO A 96 7.56 -7.61 -8.55
C PRO A 96 6.81 -6.63 -7.65
N PHE A 97 7.40 -6.29 -6.52
CA PHE A 97 6.77 -5.39 -5.57
C PHE A 97 7.75 -4.39 -4.98
N VAL A 98 7.21 -3.26 -4.55
CA VAL A 98 7.93 -2.23 -3.82
C VAL A 98 7.15 -1.93 -2.54
N GLU A 99 7.85 -1.99 -1.40
CA GLU A 99 7.29 -1.58 -0.12
C GLU A 99 7.65 -0.13 0.14
N VAL A 100 6.64 0.68 0.42
CA VAL A 100 6.82 2.11 0.69
C VAL A 100 6.20 2.48 2.03
N HIS A 101 6.66 3.57 2.60
CA HIS A 101 6.16 4.08 3.87
C HIS A 101 5.99 5.59 3.76
N LEU A 102 4.77 6.06 4.03
CA LEU A 102 4.45 7.48 3.99
C LEU A 102 4.80 8.19 5.29
N SER A 103 4.87 7.44 6.38
CA SER A 103 5.24 7.96 7.68
C SER A 103 6.67 7.57 8.01
N ASN A 104 7.18 8.18 9.08
CA ASN A 104 8.50 7.84 9.58
C ASN A 104 8.47 6.50 10.30
N VAL A 105 8.88 5.44 9.62
CA VAL A 105 8.92 4.07 10.17
C VAL A 105 9.82 4.00 11.40
N TYR A 106 10.89 4.79 11.44
CA TYR A 106 11.79 4.82 12.59
C TYR A 106 11.11 5.38 13.82
N ALA A 107 10.25 6.38 13.67
CA ALA A 107 9.47 6.91 14.78
C ALA A 107 8.55 5.86 15.37
N LEU A 108 7.89 5.07 14.49
CA LEU A 108 7.05 3.96 14.94
C LEU A 108 7.86 2.88 15.65
N SER A 109 9.04 2.58 15.14
CA SER A 109 9.93 1.60 15.75
C SER A 109 10.40 2.03 17.13
N LEU A 110 10.68 3.30 17.32
CA LEU A 110 11.09 3.84 18.61
C LEU A 110 9.98 3.74 19.65
N ILE A 111 8.73 3.85 19.24
CA ILE A 111 7.59 3.69 20.14
C ILE A 111 7.51 2.25 20.67
N HIS A 112 7.96 1.29 19.90
CA HIS A 112 7.92 -0.12 20.25
C HIS A 112 9.15 -0.63 20.98
N ILE A 113 10.16 0.16 21.07
CA ILE A 113 11.37 -0.16 21.82
C ILE A 113 11.19 0.22 23.28
#